data_f710ed89f78e6d555fb487877daf7136
#
_entry.id   f710ed89f78e6d555fb487877daf7136
#
_cell.length_a   1.000
_cell.length_b   1.000
_cell.length_c   1.000
_cell.angle_alpha   90.00
_cell.angle_beta   90.00
_cell.angle_gamma   90.00
#
_symmetry.space_group_name_H-M   'P 1'
#
loop_
_entity.id
_entity.type
_entity.pdbx_description
1 polymer ?
#
loop_
_entity_poly.entity_id
_entity_poly.type
_entity_poly.pdbx_seq_one_letter_code
_entity_poly.pdbx_strand_id
1 'polypeptide(L)'
;MAITADKKKRRLLLLTRRFPFNRGEVAAESYLENEIGVLSTYFDEVLAVGTEAQPGDAPTCALPGNVTPLALGCGNTSKDKVLLAVKGIAFPLLGGADVREAYATESVHGIGKRVFRGYFAARAKAKADVLAEELVRFGFEPTHIYSFWLYDTALVAAWLTGTYPCARAVARAHGYDLYADRTDVHYLPFRGYLLSKLSGVLPCSKDGEEYINANWPGHEGKVTTSYLGTREMPDKSGEPLTCPLRVVSCSRIVDVKRVPLLAKAVTLLDAEGLRVEWTHYGDGPQLEEARAACSLLTHSTAKFAGALPNDALLGEYAAKHFDVFVNVSSSEGLPLSIMEACGFGIPVIATDVGGTHEIVSDGVNGFLLPSDCGPEDVAAAIKRFVFLGKAEGSSMRRAARAVWERDFRLEANVEGLVRSLGVDYRNEGE
;
A
#
# COMPACT_ATOMS: atom_id res chain seq x y z
N MET A 1 31.24 40.36 3.49
CA MET A 1 29.88 40.04 3.04
C MET A 1 29.91 38.60 2.56
N ALA A 2 29.49 37.68 3.41
CA ALA A 2 29.29 36.30 3.01
C ALA A 2 28.01 36.25 2.13
N ILE A 3 28.17 35.85 0.87
CA ILE A 3 27.04 35.57 -0.02
C ILE A 3 26.36 34.34 0.60
N THR A 4 25.26 34.53 1.28
CA THR A 4 24.36 33.45 1.67
C THR A 4 23.90 32.80 0.35
N ALA A 5 24.42 31.62 0.05
CA ALA A 5 23.91 30.81 -1.05
C ALA A 5 22.40 30.64 -0.83
N ASP A 6 21.62 31.17 -1.76
CA ASP A 6 20.15 31.08 -1.72
C ASP A 6 19.82 29.59 -1.71
N LYS A 7 19.37 29.08 -0.57
CA LYS A 7 19.13 27.65 -0.35
C LYS A 7 17.97 27.25 -1.27
N LYS A 8 18.29 26.53 -2.37
CA LYS A 8 17.31 26.14 -3.38
C LYS A 8 16.13 25.46 -2.68
N LYS A 9 14.90 25.94 -2.89
CA LYS A 9 13.70 25.38 -2.32
C LYS A 9 13.56 23.89 -2.63
N ARG A 10 13.21 23.10 -1.63
CA ARG A 10 12.89 21.68 -1.80
C ARG A 10 11.44 21.58 -2.25
N ARG A 11 11.22 21.19 -3.50
CA ARG A 11 9.91 21.06 -4.14
C ARG A 11 9.64 19.62 -4.52
N LEU A 12 8.62 19.01 -3.90
CA LEU A 12 8.20 17.65 -4.18
C LEU A 12 7.03 17.64 -5.17
N LEU A 13 7.21 16.94 -6.28
CA LEU A 13 6.12 16.51 -7.17
C LEU A 13 5.70 15.10 -6.78
N LEU A 14 4.51 14.97 -6.17
CA LEU A 14 3.90 13.69 -5.79
C LEU A 14 2.92 13.25 -6.87
N LEU A 15 3.22 12.14 -7.57
CA LEU A 15 2.39 11.57 -8.63
C LEU A 15 1.59 10.38 -8.10
N THR A 16 0.26 10.50 -8.17
CA THR A 16 -0.70 9.50 -7.72
C THR A 16 -1.71 9.21 -8.83
N ARG A 17 -2.57 8.23 -8.63
CA ARG A 17 -3.71 8.03 -9.52
C ARG A 17 -4.85 8.97 -9.18
N ARG A 18 -5.23 9.04 -7.92
CA ARG A 18 -6.39 9.81 -7.46
C ARG A 18 -6.15 10.69 -6.25
N PHE A 19 -5.27 10.31 -5.32
CA PHE A 19 -4.99 11.13 -4.14
C PHE A 19 -4.63 12.56 -4.54
N PRO A 20 -5.17 13.58 -3.87
CA PRO A 20 -6.07 13.54 -2.70
C PRO A 20 -7.58 13.53 -3.06
N PHE A 21 -7.95 13.22 -4.29
CA PHE A 21 -9.31 13.31 -4.83
C PHE A 21 -10.00 11.94 -4.87
N ASN A 22 -10.02 11.21 -3.77
CA ASN A 22 -10.65 9.91 -3.72
C ASN A 22 -12.16 10.02 -3.95
N ARG A 23 -12.68 9.31 -4.95
CA ARG A 23 -14.12 9.18 -5.20
C ARG A 23 -14.55 7.74 -4.98
N GLY A 24 -15.65 7.55 -4.25
CA GLY A 24 -16.30 6.28 -4.08
C GLY A 24 -15.80 5.47 -2.89
N GLU A 25 -16.32 4.27 -2.74
CA GLU A 25 -16.22 3.40 -1.56
C GLU A 25 -14.82 2.86 -1.27
N VAL A 26 -13.86 3.03 -2.16
CA VAL A 26 -12.49 2.51 -2.00
C VAL A 26 -11.50 3.61 -2.27
N ALA A 27 -10.95 4.16 -1.21
CA ALA A 27 -9.78 5.02 -1.27
C ALA A 27 -8.55 4.16 -1.65
N ALA A 28 -8.26 4.06 -2.94
CA ALA A 28 -7.14 3.25 -3.45
C ALA A 28 -5.76 3.72 -2.96
N GLU A 29 -5.71 4.92 -2.38
CA GLU A 29 -4.49 5.60 -1.92
C GLU A 29 -4.69 6.24 -0.53
N SER A 30 -5.57 5.67 0.30
CA SER A 30 -5.85 6.13 1.69
C SER A 30 -4.61 6.20 2.58
N TYR A 31 -3.56 5.47 2.23
CA TYR A 31 -2.25 5.51 2.84
C TYR A 31 -1.63 6.89 2.85
N LEU A 32 -1.72 7.58 1.69
CA LEU A 32 -1.15 8.90 1.53
C LEU A 32 -1.80 9.93 2.44
N GLU A 33 -3.03 9.70 2.90
CA GLU A 33 -3.70 10.57 3.87
C GLU A 33 -2.92 10.65 5.19
N ASN A 34 -2.33 9.54 5.63
CA ASN A 34 -1.48 9.51 6.82
C ASN A 34 -0.05 9.96 6.50
N GLU A 35 0.50 9.53 5.36
CA GLU A 35 1.89 9.78 4.98
C GLU A 35 2.14 11.25 4.65
N ILE A 36 1.19 11.94 3.99
CA ILE A 36 1.38 13.29 3.47
C ILE A 36 1.65 14.31 4.57
N GLY A 37 1.06 14.12 5.76
CA GLY A 37 1.28 14.99 6.91
C GLY A 37 2.74 15.03 7.34
N VAL A 38 3.37 13.86 7.44
CA VAL A 38 4.79 13.74 7.80
C VAL A 38 5.69 14.07 6.61
N LEU A 39 5.39 13.52 5.43
CA LEU A 39 6.20 13.73 4.23
C LEU A 39 6.36 15.20 3.86
N SER A 40 5.28 15.97 3.96
CA SER A 40 5.29 17.40 3.59
C SER A 40 6.21 18.25 4.45
N THR A 41 6.52 17.85 5.68
CA THR A 41 7.39 18.63 6.60
C THR A 41 8.85 18.71 6.11
N TYR A 42 9.25 17.80 5.22
CA TYR A 42 10.61 17.78 4.64
C TYR A 42 10.78 18.66 3.40
N PHE A 43 9.69 19.25 2.91
CA PHE A 43 9.68 20.05 1.68
C PHE A 43 9.12 21.43 1.91
N ASP A 44 9.60 22.41 1.15
CA ASP A 44 9.07 23.78 1.22
C ASP A 44 7.72 23.87 0.49
N GLU A 45 7.55 23.11 -0.61
CA GLU A 45 6.34 23.07 -1.42
C GLU A 45 6.12 21.64 -1.92
N VAL A 46 4.88 21.15 -1.87
CA VAL A 46 4.47 19.84 -2.42
C VAL A 46 3.34 20.07 -3.41
N LEU A 47 3.49 19.57 -4.64
CA LEU A 47 2.42 19.50 -5.63
C LEU A 47 1.91 18.05 -5.69
N ALA A 48 0.72 17.80 -5.13
CA ALA A 48 0.09 16.47 -5.11
C ALA A 48 -0.85 16.32 -6.31
N VAL A 49 -0.44 15.48 -7.28
CA VAL A 49 -1.11 15.34 -8.56
C VAL A 49 -1.91 14.04 -8.64
N GLY A 50 -3.25 14.15 -8.59
CA GLY A 50 -4.17 13.06 -8.91
C GLY A 50 -4.36 12.93 -10.42
N THR A 51 -3.58 12.06 -11.08
CA THR A 51 -3.55 11.99 -12.56
C THR A 51 -4.86 11.54 -13.19
N GLU A 52 -5.71 10.80 -12.46
CA GLU A 52 -7.02 10.30 -12.89
C GLU A 52 -8.20 11.09 -12.28
N ALA A 53 -7.92 12.02 -11.37
CA ALA A 53 -8.92 12.93 -10.82
C ALA A 53 -9.37 13.93 -11.88
N GLN A 54 -10.64 14.33 -11.85
CA GLN A 54 -11.18 15.26 -12.86
C GLN A 54 -10.98 16.72 -12.42
N PRO A 55 -10.71 17.65 -13.35
CA PRO A 55 -10.72 19.06 -13.03
C PRO A 55 -12.02 19.47 -12.33
N GLY A 56 -11.90 20.15 -11.20
CA GLY A 56 -13.04 20.53 -10.37
C GLY A 56 -13.39 19.53 -9.26
N ASP A 57 -12.71 18.37 -9.19
CA ASP A 57 -12.81 17.50 -8.01
C ASP A 57 -12.20 18.21 -6.79
N ALA A 58 -12.87 18.14 -5.64
CA ALA A 58 -12.34 18.64 -4.38
C ALA A 58 -11.53 17.56 -3.65
N PRO A 59 -10.47 17.92 -2.93
CA PRO A 59 -9.78 17.00 -2.03
C PRO A 59 -10.75 16.40 -1.01
N THR A 60 -10.58 15.12 -0.71
CA THR A 60 -11.44 14.37 0.23
C THR A 60 -10.85 14.27 1.64
N CYS A 61 -9.63 14.77 1.82
CA CYS A 61 -8.95 14.84 3.12
C CYS A 61 -8.33 16.23 3.33
N ALA A 62 -8.06 16.57 4.58
CA ALA A 62 -7.31 17.79 4.94
C ALA A 62 -5.86 17.65 4.48
N LEU A 63 -5.34 18.69 3.85
CA LEU A 63 -3.96 18.74 3.39
C LEU A 63 -3.15 19.76 4.21
N PRO A 64 -1.85 19.49 4.46
CA PRO A 64 -0.94 20.49 5.03
C PRO A 64 -0.87 21.77 4.18
N GLY A 65 -0.60 22.91 4.82
CA GLY A 65 -0.64 24.22 4.16
C GLY A 65 0.35 24.43 3.02
N ASN A 66 1.42 23.61 2.95
CA ASN A 66 2.41 23.61 1.87
C ASN A 66 2.12 22.57 0.77
N VAL A 67 0.99 21.87 0.83
CA VAL A 67 0.56 20.87 -0.17
C VAL A 67 -0.52 21.49 -1.05
N THR A 68 -0.23 21.62 -2.34
CA THR A 68 -1.17 22.06 -3.35
C THR A 68 -1.72 20.85 -4.12
N PRO A 69 -3.05 20.60 -4.11
CA PRO A 69 -3.64 19.52 -4.88
C PRO A 69 -3.85 19.92 -6.34
N LEU A 70 -3.59 19.00 -7.28
CA LEU A 70 -3.83 19.19 -8.71
C LEU A 70 -4.55 17.96 -9.30
N ALA A 71 -5.77 18.14 -9.79
CA ALA A 71 -6.51 17.15 -10.55
C ALA A 71 -6.19 17.28 -12.04
N LEU A 72 -5.53 16.26 -12.62
CA LEU A 72 -4.97 16.35 -13.96
C LEU A 72 -5.99 16.03 -15.07
N GLY A 73 -7.02 15.24 -14.80
CA GLY A 73 -8.08 14.92 -15.76
C GLY A 73 -7.68 13.99 -16.90
N CYS A 74 -6.56 13.30 -16.79
CA CYS A 74 -6.04 12.44 -17.85
C CYS A 74 -6.76 11.10 -17.90
N GLY A 75 -7.81 11.09 -18.70
CA GLY A 75 -8.44 9.98 -19.38
C GLY A 75 -8.71 8.66 -18.67
N ASN A 76 -10.01 8.42 -18.32
CA ASN A 76 -10.47 7.08 -17.94
C ASN A 76 -11.85 6.72 -18.53
N THR A 77 -12.30 7.42 -19.57
CA THR A 77 -13.52 6.98 -20.27
C THR A 77 -13.21 5.76 -21.14
N SER A 78 -14.21 4.92 -21.41
CA SER A 78 -14.02 3.76 -22.30
C SER A 78 -13.58 4.17 -23.72
N LYS A 79 -13.98 5.36 -24.17
CA LYS A 79 -13.56 5.94 -25.46
C LYS A 79 -12.07 6.30 -25.46
N ASP A 80 -11.58 6.88 -24.36
CA ASP A 80 -10.16 7.22 -24.23
C ASP A 80 -9.27 5.98 -24.23
N LYS A 81 -9.72 4.89 -23.59
CA LYS A 81 -9.00 3.62 -23.59
C LYS A 81 -8.80 3.06 -25.00
N VAL A 82 -9.85 3.08 -25.84
CA VAL A 82 -9.77 2.62 -27.23
C VAL A 82 -8.85 3.52 -28.05
N LEU A 83 -9.00 4.84 -27.92
CA LEU A 83 -8.16 5.80 -28.62
C LEU A 83 -6.68 5.67 -28.26
N LEU A 84 -6.38 5.50 -26.97
CA LEU A 84 -5.01 5.29 -26.49
C LEU A 84 -4.43 3.95 -26.96
N ALA A 85 -5.24 2.89 -27.00
CA ALA A 85 -4.78 1.60 -27.52
C ALA A 85 -4.41 1.69 -29.01
N VAL A 86 -5.24 2.38 -29.82
CA VAL A 86 -4.96 2.60 -31.25
C VAL A 86 -3.70 3.48 -31.44
N LYS A 87 -3.60 4.60 -30.72
CA LYS A 87 -2.40 5.43 -30.73
C LYS A 87 -1.17 4.65 -30.31
N GLY A 88 -1.27 3.78 -29.30
CA GLY A 88 -0.19 2.98 -28.78
C GLY A 88 0.45 2.03 -29.79
N ILE A 89 -0.28 1.59 -30.79
CA ILE A 89 0.26 0.73 -31.88
C ILE A 89 1.30 1.52 -32.71
N ALA A 90 1.07 2.79 -32.98
CA ALA A 90 1.99 3.65 -33.75
C ALA A 90 3.05 4.34 -32.88
N PHE A 91 2.97 4.23 -31.56
CA PHE A 91 3.79 4.97 -30.62
C PHE A 91 5.31 4.74 -30.73
N PRO A 92 5.80 3.50 -31.04
CA PRO A 92 7.23 3.29 -31.29
C PRO A 92 7.83 4.13 -32.42
N LEU A 93 6.98 4.49 -33.40
CA LEU A 93 7.39 5.28 -34.57
C LEU A 93 7.17 6.78 -34.38
N LEU A 94 6.05 7.16 -33.76
CA LEU A 94 5.59 8.54 -33.64
C LEU A 94 5.93 9.20 -32.29
N GLY A 95 6.32 8.42 -31.29
CA GLY A 95 6.72 8.92 -29.98
C GLY A 95 8.04 9.71 -30.01
N GLY A 96 8.22 10.62 -29.06
CA GLY A 96 9.46 11.37 -28.87
C GLY A 96 10.67 10.47 -28.57
N ALA A 97 11.85 11.09 -28.37
CA ALA A 97 13.09 10.38 -28.09
C ALA A 97 12.97 9.46 -26.85
N ASP A 98 12.35 9.96 -25.77
CA ASP A 98 12.17 9.23 -24.50
C ASP A 98 11.30 7.98 -24.67
N VAL A 99 10.25 8.08 -25.50
CA VAL A 99 9.38 6.92 -25.81
C VAL A 99 10.14 5.88 -26.60
N ARG A 100 10.90 6.31 -27.64
CA ARG A 100 11.73 5.36 -28.42
C ARG A 100 12.80 4.69 -27.57
N GLU A 101 13.43 5.42 -26.67
CA GLU A 101 14.38 4.87 -25.72
C GLU A 101 13.72 3.82 -24.82
N ALA A 102 12.55 4.10 -24.24
CA ALA A 102 11.82 3.15 -23.42
C ALA A 102 11.47 1.86 -24.19
N TYR A 103 11.04 1.98 -25.46
CA TYR A 103 10.76 0.81 -26.29
C TYR A 103 12.01 0.00 -26.67
N ALA A 104 13.17 0.62 -26.75
CA ALA A 104 14.42 -0.05 -27.07
C ALA A 104 14.96 -0.92 -25.90
N THR A 105 14.48 -0.68 -24.67
CA THR A 105 14.98 -1.41 -23.50
C THR A 105 14.38 -2.80 -23.33
N GLU A 106 13.29 -3.13 -24.05
CA GLU A 106 12.63 -4.43 -23.90
C GLU A 106 12.05 -4.98 -25.21
N SER A 107 12.22 -6.28 -25.43
CA SER A 107 11.56 -7.02 -26.50
C SER A 107 10.30 -7.70 -25.96
N VAL A 108 9.15 -7.47 -26.60
CA VAL A 108 7.87 -8.02 -26.17
C VAL A 108 7.29 -8.94 -27.23
N HIS A 109 6.99 -10.17 -26.81
CA HIS A 109 6.35 -11.18 -27.64
C HIS A 109 4.86 -11.34 -27.30
N GLY A 110 4.03 -11.58 -28.30
CA GLY A 110 2.57 -11.73 -28.18
C GLY A 110 1.82 -10.42 -28.40
N ILE A 111 0.69 -10.51 -29.13
CA ILE A 111 -0.12 -9.36 -29.53
C ILE A 111 -0.70 -8.64 -28.32
N GLY A 112 -1.26 -9.39 -27.35
CA GLY A 112 -1.86 -8.79 -26.14
C GLY A 112 -0.88 -7.93 -25.36
N LYS A 113 0.34 -8.43 -25.11
CA LYS A 113 1.39 -7.67 -24.41
C LYS A 113 1.86 -6.45 -25.20
N ARG A 114 1.95 -6.55 -26.53
CA ARG A 114 2.32 -5.40 -27.39
C ARG A 114 1.25 -4.31 -27.37
N VAL A 115 -0.01 -4.69 -27.45
CA VAL A 115 -1.14 -3.75 -27.35
C VAL A 115 -1.17 -3.09 -25.97
N PHE A 116 -1.01 -3.88 -24.92
CA PHE A 116 -0.98 -3.36 -23.54
C PHE A 116 0.20 -2.40 -23.34
N ARG A 117 1.40 -2.74 -23.82
CA ARG A 117 2.58 -1.85 -23.77
C ARG A 117 2.31 -0.52 -24.48
N GLY A 118 1.70 -0.58 -25.68
CA GLY A 118 1.33 0.60 -26.45
C GLY A 118 0.32 1.48 -25.71
N TYR A 119 -0.75 0.88 -25.20
CA TYR A 119 -1.74 1.56 -24.37
C TYR A 119 -1.10 2.22 -23.14
N PHE A 120 -0.25 1.50 -22.44
CA PHE A 120 0.45 1.98 -21.25
C PHE A 120 1.33 3.21 -21.54
N ALA A 121 2.13 3.14 -22.61
CA ALA A 121 2.97 4.25 -23.04
C ALA A 121 2.16 5.48 -23.49
N ALA A 122 1.10 5.26 -24.28
CA ALA A 122 0.23 6.35 -24.74
C ALA A 122 -0.49 7.04 -23.59
N ARG A 123 -0.92 6.27 -22.59
CA ARG A 123 -1.55 6.79 -21.38
C ARG A 123 -0.55 7.61 -20.54
N ALA A 124 0.64 7.09 -20.32
CA ALA A 124 1.69 7.81 -19.59
C ALA A 124 2.08 9.11 -20.32
N LYS A 125 2.18 9.07 -21.67
CA LYS A 125 2.51 10.26 -22.46
C LYS A 125 1.42 11.33 -22.36
N ALA A 126 0.16 10.95 -22.46
CA ALA A 126 -0.95 11.90 -22.29
C ALA A 126 -0.90 12.59 -20.91
N LYS A 127 -0.59 11.83 -19.85
CA LYS A 127 -0.39 12.39 -18.51
C LYS A 127 0.83 13.33 -18.45
N ALA A 128 1.94 12.93 -19.05
CA ALA A 128 3.16 13.73 -19.06
C ALA A 128 3.00 15.05 -19.79
N ASP A 129 2.28 15.07 -20.92
CA ASP A 129 2.06 16.28 -21.72
C ASP A 129 1.22 17.30 -20.94
N VAL A 130 0.08 16.88 -20.40
CA VAL A 130 -0.80 17.76 -19.61
C VAL A 130 -0.07 18.24 -18.35
N LEU A 131 0.66 17.34 -17.67
CA LEU A 131 1.40 17.72 -16.47
C LEU A 131 2.50 18.73 -16.77
N ALA A 132 3.20 18.61 -17.90
CA ALA A 132 4.24 19.58 -18.29
C ALA A 132 3.67 20.99 -18.48
N GLU A 133 2.49 21.12 -19.11
CA GLU A 133 1.80 22.39 -19.25
C GLU A 133 1.38 22.96 -17.89
N GLU A 134 0.86 22.13 -16.99
CA GLU A 134 0.48 22.54 -15.66
C GLU A 134 1.69 22.98 -14.80
N LEU A 135 2.80 22.26 -14.86
CA LEU A 135 4.03 22.65 -14.14
C LEU A 135 4.51 24.03 -14.58
N VAL A 136 4.46 24.32 -15.88
CA VAL A 136 4.77 25.68 -16.41
C VAL A 136 3.77 26.70 -15.88
N ARG A 137 2.49 26.39 -15.91
CA ARG A 137 1.42 27.30 -15.43
C ARG A 137 1.57 27.62 -13.94
N PHE A 138 1.94 26.65 -13.13
CA PHE A 138 2.18 26.83 -11.68
C PHE A 138 3.57 27.44 -11.38
N GLY A 139 4.48 27.55 -12.35
CA GLY A 139 5.87 27.93 -12.11
C GLY A 139 6.58 26.93 -11.18
N PHE A 140 6.17 25.66 -11.22
CA PHE A 140 6.65 24.62 -10.33
C PHE A 140 7.76 23.79 -10.98
N GLU A 141 8.99 24.03 -10.53
CA GLU A 141 10.16 23.24 -10.94
C GLU A 141 10.48 22.21 -9.84
N PRO A 142 10.17 20.93 -10.03
CA PRO A 142 10.41 19.92 -9.01
C PRO A 142 11.90 19.69 -8.80
N THR A 143 12.31 19.61 -7.53
CA THR A 143 13.63 19.11 -7.13
C THR A 143 13.60 17.64 -6.80
N HIS A 144 12.42 17.13 -6.45
CA HIS A 144 12.15 15.74 -6.13
C HIS A 144 10.84 15.30 -6.78
N ILE A 145 10.82 14.07 -7.29
CA ILE A 145 9.65 13.47 -7.91
C ILE A 145 9.39 12.13 -7.23
N TYR A 146 8.23 11.96 -6.67
CA TYR A 146 7.79 10.72 -6.04
C TYR A 146 6.56 10.17 -6.76
N SER A 147 6.71 9.04 -7.46
CA SER A 147 5.58 8.28 -7.97
C SER A 147 5.14 7.26 -6.92
N PHE A 148 3.90 7.38 -6.45
CA PHE A 148 3.35 6.44 -5.46
C PHE A 148 3.21 5.01 -6.03
N TRP A 149 3.06 4.86 -7.35
CA TRP A 149 2.96 3.57 -8.02
C TRP A 149 4.12 3.36 -9.00
N LEU A 150 4.68 2.16 -9.01
CA LEU A 150 5.62 1.72 -10.04
C LEU A 150 4.85 1.31 -11.31
N TYR A 151 4.02 2.22 -11.81
CA TYR A 151 3.13 2.00 -12.94
C TYR A 151 3.30 3.12 -13.98
N ASP A 152 2.22 3.55 -14.64
CA ASP A 152 2.29 4.61 -15.66
C ASP A 152 2.72 5.97 -15.08
N THR A 153 2.43 6.27 -13.83
CA THR A 153 2.94 7.47 -13.14
C THR A 153 4.46 7.42 -12.92
N ALA A 154 5.06 6.24 -12.74
CA ALA A 154 6.50 6.09 -12.68
C ALA A 154 7.16 6.34 -14.05
N LEU A 155 6.47 5.99 -15.15
CA LEU A 155 6.96 6.29 -16.49
C LEU A 155 6.91 7.80 -16.77
N VAL A 156 5.88 8.50 -16.29
CA VAL A 156 5.82 9.97 -16.29
C VAL A 156 6.99 10.55 -15.50
N ALA A 157 7.24 10.06 -14.27
CA ALA A 157 8.36 10.50 -13.45
C ALA A 157 9.70 10.29 -14.15
N ALA A 158 9.92 9.14 -14.79
CA ALA A 158 11.12 8.83 -15.54
C ALA A 158 11.34 9.78 -16.72
N TRP A 159 10.30 10.15 -17.46
CA TRP A 159 10.40 11.12 -18.56
C TRP A 159 10.67 12.55 -18.06
N LEU A 160 10.08 12.93 -16.93
CA LEU A 160 10.33 14.25 -16.35
C LEU A 160 11.78 14.46 -15.92
N THR A 161 12.55 13.40 -15.64
CA THR A 161 14.00 13.55 -15.38
C THR A 161 14.76 14.07 -16.59
N GLY A 162 14.28 13.88 -17.80
CA GLY A 162 14.84 14.50 -19.01
C GLY A 162 14.63 16.01 -19.06
N THR A 163 13.49 16.50 -18.58
CA THR A 163 13.17 17.94 -18.48
C THR A 163 13.79 18.57 -17.25
N TYR A 164 13.83 17.86 -16.15
CA TYR A 164 14.36 18.29 -14.85
C TYR A 164 15.52 17.40 -14.41
N PRO A 165 16.71 17.50 -15.06
CA PRO A 165 17.81 16.55 -14.85
C PRO A 165 18.42 16.60 -13.44
N CYS A 166 18.18 17.69 -12.70
CA CYS A 166 18.60 17.81 -11.32
C CYS A 166 17.55 17.25 -10.33
N ALA A 167 16.36 16.86 -10.80
CA ALA A 167 15.36 16.29 -9.93
C ALA A 167 15.65 14.82 -9.64
N ARG A 168 15.60 14.45 -8.36
CA ARG A 168 15.69 13.06 -7.93
C ARG A 168 14.32 12.41 -8.01
N ALA A 169 14.18 11.35 -8.81
CA ALA A 169 12.92 10.68 -9.04
C ALA A 169 12.93 9.27 -8.45
N VAL A 170 11.95 8.94 -7.60
CA VAL A 170 11.75 7.60 -7.05
C VAL A 170 10.33 7.10 -7.33
N ALA A 171 10.13 5.79 -7.34
CA ALA A 171 8.82 5.18 -7.42
C ALA A 171 8.66 4.11 -6.35
N ARG A 172 7.53 4.10 -5.63
CA ARG A 172 7.15 3.01 -4.73
C ARG A 172 6.43 1.91 -5.50
N ALA A 173 6.53 0.67 -5.03
CA ALA A 173 5.86 -0.49 -5.61
C ALA A 173 5.15 -1.30 -4.53
N HIS A 174 3.93 -1.77 -4.83
CA HIS A 174 3.07 -2.40 -3.83
C HIS A 174 2.72 -3.85 -4.19
N GLY A 175 1.80 -4.07 -5.10
CA GLY A 175 1.28 -5.40 -5.42
C GLY A 175 1.02 -5.58 -6.92
N TYR A 176 -0.09 -5.03 -7.42
CA TYR A 176 -0.44 -5.17 -8.85
C TYR A 176 0.53 -4.42 -9.78
N ASP A 177 1.20 -3.41 -9.26
CA ASP A 177 2.23 -2.63 -9.94
C ASP A 177 3.64 -3.23 -9.78
N LEU A 178 3.78 -4.32 -9.04
CA LEU A 178 5.03 -4.99 -8.75
C LEU A 178 5.10 -6.37 -9.41
N TYR A 179 4.12 -7.23 -9.18
CA TYR A 179 4.11 -8.61 -9.63
C TYR A 179 3.36 -8.76 -10.97
N ALA A 180 4.04 -9.27 -11.99
CA ALA A 180 3.47 -9.40 -13.33
C ALA A 180 2.30 -10.40 -13.41
N ASP A 181 2.33 -11.44 -12.59
CA ASP A 181 1.29 -12.47 -12.48
C ASP A 181 -0.04 -11.94 -11.94
N ARG A 182 -0.03 -10.80 -11.26
CA ARG A 182 -1.24 -10.11 -10.77
C ARG A 182 -1.92 -9.23 -11.81
N THR A 183 -1.40 -9.20 -13.04
CA THR A 183 -2.01 -8.49 -14.18
C THR A 183 -2.63 -9.48 -15.17
N ASP A 184 -3.76 -9.11 -15.79
CA ASP A 184 -4.48 -9.96 -16.74
C ASP A 184 -3.62 -10.44 -17.92
N VAL A 185 -2.60 -9.68 -18.28
CA VAL A 185 -1.68 -9.99 -19.37
C VAL A 185 -0.36 -10.60 -18.91
N HIS A 186 -0.18 -10.83 -17.61
CA HIS A 186 1.07 -11.31 -16.98
C HIS A 186 2.30 -10.55 -17.46
N TYR A 187 2.19 -9.22 -17.48
CA TYR A 187 3.24 -8.34 -17.97
C TYR A 187 3.12 -6.93 -17.41
N LEU A 188 4.24 -6.36 -17.02
CA LEU A 188 4.38 -4.98 -16.56
C LEU A 188 5.40 -4.25 -17.45
N PRO A 189 4.95 -3.25 -18.25
CA PRO A 189 5.80 -2.59 -19.25
C PRO A 189 6.94 -1.77 -18.65
N PHE A 190 8.05 -1.71 -19.40
CA PHE A 190 9.17 -0.79 -19.21
C PHE A 190 9.93 -0.93 -17.88
N ARG A 191 9.90 -2.09 -17.24
CA ARG A 191 10.61 -2.28 -15.96
C ARG A 191 12.09 -1.96 -16.03
N GLY A 192 12.81 -2.50 -17.03
CA GLY A 192 14.22 -2.20 -17.23
C GLY A 192 14.50 -0.71 -17.48
N TYR A 193 13.63 -0.05 -18.25
CA TYR A 193 13.71 1.39 -18.45
C TYR A 193 13.52 2.19 -17.16
N LEU A 194 12.47 1.88 -16.39
CA LEU A 194 12.21 2.53 -15.11
C LEU A 194 13.38 2.38 -14.13
N LEU A 195 13.91 1.16 -13.98
CA LEU A 195 15.08 0.88 -13.16
C LEU A 195 16.34 1.63 -13.63
N SER A 196 16.50 1.84 -14.95
CA SER A 196 17.62 2.62 -15.49
C SER A 196 17.50 4.12 -15.21
N LYS A 197 16.28 4.70 -15.31
CA LYS A 197 16.04 6.15 -15.27
C LYS A 197 15.76 6.68 -13.87
N LEU A 198 15.04 5.94 -13.06
CA LEU A 198 14.72 6.36 -11.69
C LEU A 198 15.97 6.32 -10.81
N SER A 199 16.02 7.23 -9.85
CA SER A 199 17.06 7.27 -8.83
C SER A 199 16.90 6.16 -7.80
N GLY A 200 15.66 5.67 -7.61
CA GLY A 200 15.32 4.57 -6.72
C GLY A 200 13.97 3.96 -7.04
N VAL A 201 13.85 2.67 -6.80
CA VAL A 201 12.59 1.92 -6.81
C VAL A 201 12.40 1.30 -5.43
N LEU A 202 11.27 1.56 -4.81
CA LEU A 202 11.01 1.35 -3.40
C LEU A 202 9.86 0.35 -3.18
N PRO A 203 10.12 -0.96 -3.28
CA PRO A 203 9.11 -1.96 -2.90
C PRO A 203 8.70 -1.80 -1.44
N CYS A 204 7.41 -2.01 -1.16
CA CYS A 204 6.91 -1.92 0.22
C CYS A 204 7.17 -3.20 1.06
N SER A 205 7.89 -4.18 0.51
CA SER A 205 8.24 -5.44 1.16
C SER A 205 9.61 -5.94 0.70
N LYS A 206 10.27 -6.76 1.51
CA LYS A 206 11.51 -7.46 1.13
C LYS A 206 11.27 -8.44 0.00
N ASP A 207 10.16 -9.18 0.04
CA ASP A 207 9.75 -10.04 -1.07
C ASP A 207 9.70 -9.28 -2.39
N GLY A 208 9.20 -8.04 -2.35
CA GLY A 208 9.14 -7.18 -3.52
C GLY A 208 10.52 -6.74 -4.01
N GLU A 209 11.44 -6.45 -3.12
CA GLU A 209 12.84 -6.14 -3.43
C GLU A 209 13.53 -7.36 -4.06
N GLU A 210 13.39 -8.53 -3.45
CA GLU A 210 13.93 -9.78 -3.96
C GLU A 210 13.36 -10.13 -5.34
N TYR A 211 12.05 -9.96 -5.52
CA TYR A 211 11.39 -10.17 -6.81
C TYR A 211 11.96 -9.27 -7.91
N ILE A 212 12.17 -7.97 -7.66
CA ILE A 212 12.74 -7.07 -8.66
C ILE A 212 14.18 -7.47 -8.94
N ASN A 213 15.01 -7.68 -7.92
CA ASN A 213 16.41 -8.01 -8.08
C ASN A 213 16.63 -9.35 -8.84
N ALA A 214 15.76 -10.33 -8.59
CA ALA A 214 15.80 -11.62 -9.30
C ALA A 214 15.42 -11.51 -10.79
N ASN A 215 14.44 -10.64 -11.13
CA ASN A 215 13.93 -10.52 -12.49
C ASN A 215 14.67 -9.47 -13.35
N TRP A 216 15.31 -8.48 -12.72
CA TRP A 216 16.05 -7.40 -13.38
C TRP A 216 17.41 -7.16 -12.68
N PRO A 217 18.35 -8.12 -12.78
CA PRO A 217 19.66 -7.99 -12.13
C PRO A 217 20.46 -6.79 -12.67
N GLY A 218 21.40 -6.30 -11.84
CA GLY A 218 22.25 -5.15 -12.18
C GLY A 218 21.68 -3.80 -11.72
N HIS A 219 20.57 -3.81 -10.97
CA HIS A 219 19.93 -2.61 -10.42
C HIS A 219 19.81 -2.63 -8.89
N GLU A 220 20.47 -3.58 -8.21
CA GLU A 220 20.34 -3.85 -6.78
C GLU A 220 20.60 -2.60 -5.91
N GLY A 221 21.55 -1.75 -6.33
CA GLY A 221 21.86 -0.49 -5.64
C GLY A 221 20.77 0.60 -5.74
N LYS A 222 19.73 0.38 -6.57
CA LYS A 222 18.61 1.31 -6.73
C LYS A 222 17.29 0.76 -6.16
N VAL A 223 17.25 -0.52 -5.87
CA VAL A 223 16.07 -1.18 -5.31
C VAL A 223 16.28 -1.34 -3.81
N THR A 224 15.39 -0.75 -3.03
CA THR A 224 15.50 -0.78 -1.56
C THR A 224 14.11 -0.87 -0.95
N THR A 225 13.91 -1.78 -0.03
CA THR A 225 12.65 -1.90 0.70
C THR A 225 12.32 -0.60 1.44
N SER A 226 11.11 -0.09 1.22
CA SER A 226 10.55 1.06 1.93
C SER A 226 9.19 0.68 2.47
N TYR A 227 9.18 0.15 3.68
CA TYR A 227 7.93 -0.25 4.33
C TYR A 227 6.94 0.91 4.42
N LEU A 228 5.69 0.55 4.36
CA LEU A 228 4.62 1.46 4.77
C LEU A 228 4.59 1.50 6.29
N GLY A 229 4.09 2.59 6.85
CA GLY A 229 3.98 2.71 8.31
C GLY A 229 2.56 3.06 8.74
N THR A 230 2.25 2.80 9.99
CA THR A 230 1.01 3.24 10.62
C THR A 230 1.32 4.23 11.74
N ARG A 231 0.35 5.08 12.05
CA ARG A 231 0.47 6.10 13.10
C ARG A 231 0.71 5.48 14.47
N GLU A 232 1.19 6.28 15.41
CA GLU A 232 1.31 5.88 16.81
C GLU A 232 -0.03 5.41 17.37
N MET A 233 -0.03 4.26 18.00
CA MET A 233 -1.19 3.62 18.61
C MET A 233 -0.99 3.49 20.11
N PRO A 234 -2.07 3.58 20.93
CA PRO A 234 -1.99 3.24 22.34
C PRO A 234 -1.43 1.84 22.55
N ASP A 235 -0.38 1.71 23.38
CA ASP A 235 0.18 0.42 23.70
C ASP A 235 -0.73 -0.35 24.66
N LYS A 236 -1.26 -1.47 24.20
CA LYS A 236 -2.10 -2.41 24.96
C LYS A 236 -1.43 -3.77 25.16
N SER A 237 -0.13 -3.85 24.88
CA SER A 237 0.63 -5.09 24.98
C SER A 237 0.72 -5.65 26.41
N GLY A 238 0.49 -4.82 27.42
CA GLY A 238 0.43 -5.22 28.83
C GLY A 238 -0.91 -5.85 29.24
N GLU A 239 -1.97 -5.80 28.41
CA GLU A 239 -3.26 -6.37 28.74
C GLU A 239 -3.23 -7.91 28.63
N PRO A 240 -3.85 -8.66 29.57
CA PRO A 240 -3.90 -10.13 29.51
C PRO A 240 -4.89 -10.62 28.46
N LEU A 241 -4.72 -11.84 27.98
CA LEU A 241 -5.74 -12.53 27.20
C LEU A 241 -6.99 -12.76 28.03
N THR A 242 -8.17 -12.68 27.41
CA THR A 242 -9.48 -12.80 28.05
C THR A 242 -10.14 -14.15 27.81
N CYS A 243 -11.12 -14.46 28.65
CA CYS A 243 -12.03 -15.59 28.43
C CYS A 243 -13.48 -15.07 28.60
N PRO A 244 -14.30 -15.11 27.56
CA PRO A 244 -14.07 -15.66 26.22
C PRO A 244 -13.00 -14.90 25.44
N LEU A 245 -12.34 -15.60 24.49
CA LEU A 245 -11.33 -15.01 23.60
C LEU A 245 -11.99 -14.01 22.65
N ARG A 246 -11.45 -12.79 22.59
CA ARG A 246 -11.94 -11.71 21.72
C ARG A 246 -11.13 -11.63 20.46
N VAL A 247 -11.72 -12.08 19.37
CA VAL A 247 -11.14 -12.12 18.04
C VAL A 247 -11.58 -10.89 17.25
N VAL A 248 -10.66 -10.25 16.56
CA VAL A 248 -10.97 -9.16 15.64
C VAL A 248 -10.42 -9.45 14.25
N SER A 249 -11.12 -9.01 13.22
CA SER A 249 -10.66 -8.99 11.83
C SER A 249 -11.17 -7.73 11.14
N CYS A 250 -10.39 -7.23 10.17
CA CYS A 250 -10.75 -6.05 9.39
C CYS A 250 -10.35 -6.23 7.94
N SER A 251 -11.34 -6.24 7.05
CA SER A 251 -11.12 -6.26 5.59
C SER A 251 -12.43 -6.06 4.84
N ARG A 252 -12.36 -5.80 3.54
CA ARG A 252 -13.52 -5.98 2.66
C ARG A 252 -13.93 -7.47 2.66
N ILE A 253 -15.23 -7.74 2.59
CA ILE A 253 -15.75 -9.12 2.56
C ILE A 253 -15.84 -9.58 1.10
N VAL A 254 -14.68 -9.91 0.52
CA VAL A 254 -14.50 -10.36 -0.88
C VAL A 254 -13.67 -11.65 -0.93
N ASP A 255 -13.71 -12.37 -2.06
CA ASP A 255 -13.08 -13.68 -2.23
C ASP A 255 -11.64 -13.77 -1.72
N VAL A 256 -10.81 -12.80 -2.08
CA VAL A 256 -9.41 -12.78 -1.68
C VAL A 256 -9.21 -12.67 -0.16
N LYS A 257 -10.18 -12.12 0.59
CA LYS A 257 -10.10 -11.92 2.04
C LYS A 257 -10.66 -13.09 2.85
N ARG A 258 -11.39 -13.99 2.23
CA ARG A 258 -11.91 -15.24 2.78
C ARG A 258 -12.61 -15.14 4.15
N VAL A 259 -13.35 -14.05 4.41
CA VAL A 259 -14.07 -13.84 5.67
C VAL A 259 -15.07 -14.97 5.98
N PRO A 260 -15.80 -15.56 5.00
CA PRO A 260 -16.62 -16.74 5.23
C PRO A 260 -15.83 -17.97 5.75
N LEU A 261 -14.55 -18.11 5.41
CA LEU A 261 -13.70 -19.18 5.95
C LEU A 261 -13.46 -18.98 7.45
N LEU A 262 -13.17 -17.74 7.89
CA LEU A 262 -13.06 -17.43 9.33
C LEU A 262 -14.39 -17.67 10.06
N ALA A 263 -15.53 -17.31 9.44
CA ALA A 263 -16.85 -17.59 10.01
C ALA A 263 -17.07 -19.09 10.25
N LYS A 264 -16.70 -19.95 9.29
CA LYS A 264 -16.75 -21.40 9.44
C LYS A 264 -15.83 -21.89 10.57
N ALA A 265 -14.62 -21.32 10.70
CA ALA A 265 -13.71 -21.66 11.79
C ALA A 265 -14.28 -21.32 13.18
N VAL A 266 -14.95 -20.16 13.34
CA VAL A 266 -15.62 -19.81 14.58
C VAL A 266 -16.75 -20.79 14.90
N THR A 267 -17.49 -21.25 13.88
CA THR A 267 -18.56 -22.25 14.04
C THR A 267 -18.02 -23.61 14.47
N LEU A 268 -16.85 -24.03 13.96
CA LEU A 268 -16.20 -25.26 14.43
C LEU A 268 -15.81 -25.17 15.91
N LEU A 269 -15.26 -24.03 16.34
CA LEU A 269 -14.93 -23.80 17.76
C LEU A 269 -16.18 -23.82 18.65
N ASP A 270 -17.26 -23.20 18.21
CA ASP A 270 -18.55 -23.20 18.93
C ASP A 270 -19.10 -24.63 19.11
N ALA A 271 -19.02 -25.46 18.06
CA ALA A 271 -19.44 -26.86 18.11
C ALA A 271 -18.58 -27.70 19.07
N GLU A 272 -17.34 -27.31 19.34
CA GLU A 272 -16.47 -27.91 20.37
C GLU A 272 -16.75 -27.37 21.79
N GLY A 273 -17.69 -26.43 21.94
CA GLY A 273 -18.03 -25.79 23.20
C GLY A 273 -17.05 -24.68 23.63
N LEU A 274 -16.17 -24.24 22.73
CA LEU A 274 -15.25 -23.13 22.97
C LEU A 274 -15.95 -21.79 22.73
N ARG A 275 -15.74 -20.82 23.62
CA ARG A 275 -16.38 -19.51 23.55
C ARG A 275 -15.45 -18.49 22.93
N VAL A 276 -15.87 -17.93 21.78
CA VAL A 276 -15.17 -16.89 21.05
C VAL A 276 -16.12 -15.71 20.81
N GLU A 277 -15.65 -14.50 21.06
CA GLU A 277 -16.34 -13.26 20.68
C GLU A 277 -15.64 -12.67 19.46
N TRP A 278 -16.17 -12.90 18.26
CA TRP A 278 -15.58 -12.38 17.02
C TRP A 278 -16.27 -11.09 16.57
N THR A 279 -15.48 -10.07 16.27
CA THR A 279 -15.94 -8.83 15.63
C THR A 279 -15.21 -8.64 14.30
N HIS A 280 -15.97 -8.51 13.22
CA HIS A 280 -15.45 -8.17 11.90
C HIS A 280 -15.83 -6.73 11.53
N TYR A 281 -14.82 -5.92 11.15
CA TYR A 281 -14.98 -4.59 10.59
C TYR A 281 -14.76 -4.65 9.09
N GLY A 282 -15.79 -4.30 8.33
CA GLY A 282 -15.79 -4.32 6.87
C GLY A 282 -17.13 -4.70 6.29
N ASP A 283 -17.24 -4.57 4.98
CA ASP A 283 -18.43 -4.90 4.21
C ASP A 283 -18.03 -5.49 2.86
N GLY A 284 -18.97 -6.11 2.17
CA GLY A 284 -18.74 -6.65 0.84
C GLY A 284 -19.75 -7.71 0.41
N PRO A 285 -19.62 -8.20 -0.84
CA PRO A 285 -20.61 -9.08 -1.46
C PRO A 285 -20.79 -10.43 -0.77
N GLN A 286 -19.81 -10.90 0.02
CA GLN A 286 -19.90 -12.17 0.74
C GLN A 286 -20.38 -12.03 2.19
N LEU A 287 -20.92 -10.88 2.59
CA LEU A 287 -21.41 -10.66 3.96
C LEU A 287 -22.49 -11.67 4.35
N GLU A 288 -23.45 -11.93 3.48
CA GLU A 288 -24.54 -12.87 3.77
C GLU A 288 -24.04 -14.32 3.88
N GLU A 289 -23.03 -14.71 3.10
CA GLU A 289 -22.39 -16.03 3.25
C GLU A 289 -21.71 -16.16 4.63
N ALA A 290 -20.96 -15.12 5.04
CA ALA A 290 -20.31 -15.11 6.34
C ALA A 290 -21.31 -15.14 7.50
N ARG A 291 -22.43 -14.40 7.42
CA ARG A 291 -23.52 -14.42 8.40
C ARG A 291 -24.19 -15.79 8.47
N ALA A 292 -24.48 -16.39 7.33
CA ALA A 292 -25.09 -17.71 7.26
C ALA A 292 -24.20 -18.78 7.94
N ALA A 293 -22.89 -18.72 7.76
CA ALA A 293 -21.96 -19.62 8.41
C ALA A 293 -22.00 -19.52 9.97
N CYS A 294 -22.33 -18.35 10.51
CA CYS A 294 -22.43 -18.10 11.95
C CYS A 294 -23.86 -18.20 12.52
N SER A 295 -24.86 -18.59 11.73
CA SER A 295 -26.28 -18.53 12.13
C SER A 295 -26.67 -19.49 13.27
N LEU A 296 -25.87 -20.52 13.52
CA LEU A 296 -26.16 -21.56 14.52
C LEU A 296 -25.23 -21.52 15.73
N LEU A 297 -24.50 -20.40 15.96
CA LEU A 297 -23.65 -20.25 17.14
C LEU A 297 -24.49 -20.31 18.43
N THR A 298 -24.02 -21.08 19.41
CA THR A 298 -24.71 -21.31 20.68
C THR A 298 -23.88 -20.80 21.87
N HIS A 299 -22.58 -20.83 21.79
CA HIS A 299 -21.64 -20.44 22.85
C HIS A 299 -20.85 -19.21 22.49
N SER A 300 -20.56 -19.04 21.21
CA SER A 300 -19.78 -17.93 20.63
C SER A 300 -20.67 -16.83 20.07
N THR A 301 -20.07 -15.68 19.77
CA THR A 301 -20.77 -14.58 19.08
C THR A 301 -19.96 -14.10 17.88
N ALA A 302 -20.66 -13.73 16.81
CA ALA A 302 -20.08 -13.09 15.63
C ALA A 302 -20.80 -11.76 15.36
N LYS A 303 -20.04 -10.66 15.39
CA LYS A 303 -20.53 -9.31 15.10
C LYS A 303 -19.93 -8.80 13.82
N PHE A 304 -20.76 -8.51 12.81
CA PHE A 304 -20.38 -7.79 11.60
C PHE A 304 -20.72 -6.32 11.79
N ALA A 305 -19.69 -5.52 12.08
CA ALA A 305 -19.83 -4.13 12.51
C ALA A 305 -19.93 -3.13 11.32
N GLY A 306 -19.77 -3.62 10.08
CA GLY A 306 -19.77 -2.79 8.89
C GLY A 306 -18.41 -2.11 8.64
N ALA A 307 -18.31 -1.40 7.52
CA ALA A 307 -17.11 -0.63 7.19
C ALA A 307 -17.05 0.65 8.03
N LEU A 308 -15.88 0.95 8.54
CA LEU A 308 -15.59 2.19 9.27
C LEU A 308 -14.48 2.97 8.57
N PRO A 309 -14.49 4.31 8.64
CA PRO A 309 -13.31 5.12 8.36
C PRO A 309 -12.14 4.68 9.26
N ASN A 310 -10.91 4.76 8.75
CA ASN A 310 -9.73 4.25 9.46
C ASN A 310 -9.59 4.83 10.88
N ASP A 311 -9.79 6.14 11.08
CA ASP A 311 -9.74 6.77 12.40
C ASP A 311 -10.76 6.20 13.39
N ALA A 312 -11.97 5.93 12.91
CA ALA A 312 -13.01 5.33 13.73
C ALA A 312 -12.70 3.86 14.07
N LEU A 313 -12.12 3.11 13.12
CA LEU A 313 -11.65 1.74 13.34
C LEU A 313 -10.55 1.69 14.41
N LEU A 314 -9.55 2.56 14.30
CA LEU A 314 -8.47 2.65 15.29
C LEU A 314 -9.00 3.12 16.65
N GLY A 315 -10.00 3.99 16.67
CA GLY A 315 -10.74 4.36 17.88
C GLY A 315 -11.45 3.15 18.54
N GLU A 316 -12.02 2.25 17.74
CA GLU A 316 -12.61 1.00 18.23
C GLU A 316 -11.54 0.07 18.87
N TYR A 317 -10.36 -0.04 18.24
CA TYR A 317 -9.24 -0.82 18.78
C TYR A 317 -8.67 -0.19 20.07
N ALA A 318 -8.63 1.12 20.15
CA ALA A 318 -8.21 1.83 21.36
C ALA A 318 -9.22 1.64 22.52
N ALA A 319 -10.51 1.73 22.23
CA ALA A 319 -11.57 1.66 23.23
C ALA A 319 -11.88 0.24 23.72
N LYS A 320 -11.69 -0.77 22.86
CA LYS A 320 -12.03 -2.16 23.14
C LYS A 320 -10.80 -3.02 23.36
N HIS A 321 -10.97 -4.10 24.10
CA HIS A 321 -9.94 -5.13 24.23
C HIS A 321 -10.14 -6.19 23.15
N PHE A 322 -9.06 -6.53 22.43
CA PHE A 322 -8.97 -7.67 21.52
C PHE A 322 -7.75 -8.51 21.86
N ASP A 323 -7.93 -9.82 21.81
CA ASP A 323 -6.89 -10.78 22.17
C ASP A 323 -6.05 -11.19 20.96
N VAL A 324 -6.68 -11.30 19.80
CA VAL A 324 -6.02 -11.74 18.57
C VAL A 324 -6.68 -11.12 17.34
N PHE A 325 -5.86 -10.71 16.40
CA PHE A 325 -6.27 -10.27 15.06
C PHE A 325 -6.16 -11.42 14.07
N VAL A 326 -7.16 -11.62 13.20
CA VAL A 326 -7.15 -12.71 12.22
C VAL A 326 -7.27 -12.18 10.80
N ASN A 327 -6.31 -12.57 9.94
CA ASN A 327 -6.30 -12.28 8.50
C ASN A 327 -6.04 -13.57 7.72
N VAL A 328 -7.05 -14.10 7.07
CA VAL A 328 -6.99 -15.35 6.30
C VAL A 328 -6.99 -15.12 4.79
N SER A 329 -6.45 -14.02 4.34
CA SER A 329 -6.40 -13.64 2.92
C SER A 329 -5.64 -14.67 2.06
N SER A 330 -6.08 -14.89 0.82
CA SER A 330 -5.36 -15.73 -0.14
C SER A 330 -4.22 -14.99 -0.85
N SER A 331 -4.20 -13.66 -0.77
CA SER A 331 -3.15 -12.80 -1.35
C SER A 331 -3.11 -11.46 -0.63
N GLU A 332 -1.90 -11.01 -0.30
CA GLU A 332 -1.62 -9.68 0.25
C GLU A 332 -0.39 -9.08 -0.47
N GLY A 333 -0.21 -7.76 -0.32
CA GLY A 333 1.09 -7.13 -0.52
C GLY A 333 1.81 -7.11 0.81
N LEU A 334 1.72 -5.98 1.51
CA LEU A 334 2.12 -5.85 2.92
C LEU A 334 0.88 -5.34 3.69
N PRO A 335 0.22 -6.20 4.50
CA PRO A 335 -1.11 -5.91 5.03
C PRO A 335 -1.07 -4.92 6.21
N LEU A 336 -1.63 -3.70 5.98
CA LEU A 336 -1.70 -2.67 7.01
C LEU A 336 -2.52 -3.01 8.22
N SER A 337 -3.64 -3.67 7.99
CA SER A 337 -4.50 -4.07 9.10
C SER A 337 -3.76 -4.94 10.12
N ILE A 338 -2.76 -5.70 9.66
CA ILE A 338 -1.86 -6.45 10.54
C ILE A 338 -0.90 -5.51 11.27
N MET A 339 -0.32 -4.53 10.57
CA MET A 339 0.55 -3.53 11.21
C MET A 339 -0.22 -2.73 12.26
N GLU A 340 -1.45 -2.32 11.95
CA GLU A 340 -2.32 -1.61 12.89
C GLU A 340 -2.60 -2.45 14.13
N ALA A 341 -2.94 -3.72 13.97
CA ALA A 341 -3.13 -4.64 15.10
C ALA A 341 -1.86 -4.78 15.95
N CYS A 342 -0.71 -4.98 15.31
CA CYS A 342 0.59 -5.04 16.00
C CYS A 342 0.90 -3.73 16.75
N GLY A 343 0.52 -2.57 16.19
CA GLY A 343 0.67 -1.27 16.83
C GLY A 343 -0.07 -1.16 18.17
N PHE A 344 -1.19 -1.85 18.34
CA PHE A 344 -1.88 -2.00 19.63
C PHE A 344 -1.32 -3.13 20.50
N GLY A 345 -0.33 -3.87 20.05
CA GLY A 345 0.16 -5.07 20.73
C GLY A 345 -0.86 -6.23 20.65
N ILE A 346 -1.65 -6.31 19.58
CA ILE A 346 -2.56 -7.42 19.33
C ILE A 346 -1.82 -8.48 18.49
N PRO A 347 -1.62 -9.71 19.01
CA PRO A 347 -1.02 -10.80 18.25
C PRO A 347 -1.88 -11.19 17.04
N VAL A 348 -1.26 -11.86 16.07
CA VAL A 348 -1.89 -12.08 14.77
C VAL A 348 -1.95 -13.56 14.41
N ILE A 349 -3.08 -14.01 13.88
CA ILE A 349 -3.18 -15.24 13.07
C ILE A 349 -3.34 -14.79 11.63
N ALA A 350 -2.42 -15.20 10.76
CA ALA A 350 -2.50 -14.82 9.35
C ALA A 350 -2.02 -15.94 8.42
N THR A 351 -2.54 -15.94 7.20
CA THR A 351 -1.96 -16.78 6.15
C THR A 351 -0.62 -16.23 5.68
N ASP A 352 0.32 -17.11 5.43
CA ASP A 352 1.65 -16.77 4.91
C ASP A 352 1.55 -16.50 3.39
N VAL A 353 1.19 -15.26 3.06
CA VAL A 353 1.03 -14.79 1.67
C VAL A 353 1.61 -13.39 1.51
N GLY A 354 2.34 -13.16 0.42
CA GLY A 354 3.04 -11.89 0.19
C GLY A 354 3.94 -11.54 1.38
N GLY A 355 4.04 -10.27 1.74
CA GLY A 355 4.87 -9.81 2.86
C GLY A 355 4.30 -10.07 4.26
N THR A 356 3.32 -10.96 4.45
CA THR A 356 2.73 -11.23 5.79
C THR A 356 3.78 -11.73 6.79
N HIS A 357 4.69 -12.62 6.37
CA HIS A 357 5.77 -13.16 7.22
C HIS A 357 6.84 -12.12 7.58
N GLU A 358 6.84 -10.96 6.93
CA GLU A 358 7.70 -9.85 7.33
C GLU A 358 7.17 -9.12 8.57
N ILE A 359 5.85 -9.27 8.85
CA ILE A 359 5.21 -8.69 10.04
C ILE A 359 4.99 -9.75 11.13
N VAL A 360 4.57 -10.95 10.72
CA VAL A 360 4.20 -12.03 11.64
C VAL A 360 5.28 -13.10 11.63
N SER A 361 5.90 -13.32 12.80
CA SER A 361 6.85 -14.41 13.05
C SER A 361 6.12 -15.52 13.80
N ASP A 362 6.02 -16.71 13.19
CA ASP A 362 5.27 -17.85 13.75
C ASP A 362 5.75 -18.22 15.15
N GLY A 363 4.80 -18.34 16.08
CA GLY A 363 5.07 -18.65 17.50
C GLY A 363 5.66 -17.49 18.31
N VAL A 364 5.98 -16.32 17.71
CA VAL A 364 6.60 -15.19 18.41
C VAL A 364 5.61 -14.07 18.68
N ASN A 365 5.01 -13.49 17.63
CA ASN A 365 4.02 -12.45 17.74
C ASN A 365 2.66 -12.85 17.13
N GLY A 366 2.50 -14.14 16.82
CA GLY A 366 1.29 -14.69 16.25
C GLY A 366 1.52 -16.10 15.68
N PHE A 367 0.62 -16.51 14.80
CA PHE A 367 0.73 -17.79 14.10
C PHE A 367 0.54 -17.60 12.60
N LEU A 368 1.41 -18.21 11.79
CA LEU A 368 1.28 -18.27 10.35
C LEU A 368 0.57 -19.56 9.93
N LEU A 369 -0.33 -19.43 8.97
CA LEU A 369 -1.09 -20.51 8.37
C LEU A 369 -0.65 -20.72 6.91
N PRO A 370 -0.73 -21.94 6.38
CA PRO A 370 -0.55 -22.17 4.95
C PRO A 370 -1.51 -21.33 4.11
N SER A 371 -1.09 -20.92 2.91
CA SER A 371 -1.92 -20.12 1.99
C SER A 371 -3.22 -20.79 1.57
N ASP A 372 -3.25 -22.12 1.54
CA ASP A 372 -4.38 -22.97 1.22
C ASP A 372 -5.16 -23.50 2.44
N CYS A 373 -4.91 -22.92 3.63
CA CYS A 373 -5.56 -23.34 4.88
C CYS A 373 -7.09 -23.42 4.76
N GLY A 374 -7.65 -24.43 5.43
CA GLY A 374 -9.08 -24.61 5.63
C GLY A 374 -9.61 -23.98 6.93
N PRO A 375 -10.94 -24.06 7.17
CA PRO A 375 -11.54 -23.58 8.43
C PRO A 375 -10.98 -24.31 9.65
N GLU A 376 -10.61 -25.58 9.52
CA GLU A 376 -10.03 -26.41 10.59
C GLU A 376 -8.67 -25.87 11.04
N ASP A 377 -7.83 -25.44 10.11
CA ASP A 377 -6.51 -24.86 10.42
C ASP A 377 -6.66 -23.54 11.17
N VAL A 378 -7.58 -22.70 10.72
CA VAL A 378 -7.88 -21.42 11.37
C VAL A 378 -8.45 -21.65 12.77
N ALA A 379 -9.39 -22.61 12.92
CA ALA A 379 -9.93 -22.97 14.21
C ALA A 379 -8.85 -23.51 15.16
N ALA A 380 -7.95 -24.37 14.66
CA ALA A 380 -6.82 -24.88 15.43
C ALA A 380 -5.88 -23.76 15.92
N ALA A 381 -5.58 -22.77 15.07
CA ALA A 381 -4.76 -21.62 15.44
C ALA A 381 -5.45 -20.74 16.52
N ILE A 382 -6.75 -20.44 16.36
CA ILE A 382 -7.53 -19.70 17.38
C ILE A 382 -7.56 -20.50 18.69
N LYS A 383 -7.75 -21.80 18.63
CA LYS A 383 -7.76 -22.70 19.79
C LYS A 383 -6.44 -22.66 20.55
N ARG A 384 -5.29 -22.52 19.86
CA ARG A 384 -3.98 -22.31 20.52
C ARG A 384 -3.99 -21.08 21.42
N PHE A 385 -4.60 -19.96 21.00
CA PHE A 385 -4.74 -18.76 21.85
C PHE A 385 -5.62 -18.99 23.08
N VAL A 386 -6.71 -19.77 22.95
CA VAL A 386 -7.57 -20.11 24.09
C VAL A 386 -6.80 -20.84 25.20
N PHE A 387 -5.81 -21.66 24.83
CA PHE A 387 -5.03 -22.45 25.76
C PHE A 387 -3.64 -21.88 26.06
N LEU A 388 -3.29 -20.72 25.51
CA LEU A 388 -2.02 -20.04 25.85
C LEU A 388 -1.97 -19.68 27.33
N GLY A 389 -0.85 -19.97 27.96
CA GLY A 389 -0.56 -19.50 29.33
C GLY A 389 -0.50 -17.97 29.37
N LYS A 390 -0.84 -17.39 30.52
CA LYS A 390 -0.82 -15.92 30.71
C LYS A 390 0.52 -15.28 30.33
N ALA A 391 1.63 -15.93 30.70
CA ALA A 391 2.97 -15.44 30.41
C ALA A 391 3.29 -15.46 28.92
N GLU A 392 2.91 -16.53 28.22
CA GLU A 392 3.08 -16.66 26.75
C GLU A 392 2.23 -15.66 26.00
N GLY A 393 0.94 -15.53 26.35
CA GLY A 393 0.05 -14.53 25.77
C GLY A 393 0.58 -13.11 25.93
N SER A 394 1.04 -12.74 27.12
CA SER A 394 1.66 -11.44 27.37
C SER A 394 2.98 -11.25 26.61
N SER A 395 3.78 -12.30 26.45
CA SER A 395 5.01 -12.25 25.65
C SER A 395 4.69 -12.00 24.16
N MET A 396 3.70 -12.72 23.64
CA MET A 396 3.28 -12.58 22.23
C MET A 396 2.72 -11.19 21.92
N ARG A 397 1.93 -10.61 22.84
CA ARG A 397 1.43 -9.23 22.74
C ARG A 397 2.58 -8.21 22.70
N ARG A 398 3.54 -8.32 23.61
CA ARG A 398 4.74 -7.45 23.61
C ARG A 398 5.57 -7.63 22.34
N ALA A 399 5.70 -8.85 21.83
CA ALA A 399 6.42 -9.10 20.59
C ALA A 399 5.71 -8.48 19.38
N ALA A 400 4.36 -8.51 19.34
CA ALA A 400 3.59 -7.82 18.30
C ALA A 400 3.86 -6.31 18.30
N ARG A 401 3.82 -5.67 19.48
CA ARG A 401 4.15 -4.24 19.64
C ARG A 401 5.59 -3.94 19.21
N ALA A 402 6.55 -4.76 19.65
CA ALA A 402 7.97 -4.56 19.35
C ALA A 402 8.29 -4.62 17.84
N VAL A 403 7.64 -5.52 17.09
CA VAL A 403 7.77 -5.58 15.63
C VAL A 403 7.26 -4.28 14.99
N TRP A 404 6.11 -3.79 15.43
CA TRP A 404 5.58 -2.54 14.92
C TRP A 404 6.50 -1.34 15.23
N GLU A 405 7.00 -1.24 16.46
CA GLU A 405 7.91 -0.15 16.87
C GLU A 405 9.21 -0.15 16.06
N ARG A 406 9.73 -1.33 15.73
CA ARG A 406 10.98 -1.47 15.01
C ARG A 406 10.84 -1.14 13.53
N ASP A 407 9.76 -1.61 12.87
CA ASP A 407 9.70 -1.67 11.41
C ASP A 407 8.54 -0.87 10.79
N PHE A 408 7.45 -0.57 11.55
CA PHE A 408 6.20 -0.09 10.95
C PHE A 408 5.68 1.22 11.52
N ARG A 409 6.53 1.99 12.18
CA ARG A 409 6.18 3.36 12.58
C ARG A 409 6.18 4.31 11.37
N LEU A 410 5.10 5.05 11.21
CA LEU A 410 4.91 5.95 10.07
C LEU A 410 6.06 6.95 9.91
N GLU A 411 6.43 7.64 10.98
CA GLU A 411 7.46 8.68 10.96
C GLU A 411 8.81 8.12 10.51
N ALA A 412 9.22 6.98 11.08
CA ALA A 412 10.50 6.33 10.74
C ALA A 412 10.53 5.86 9.28
N ASN A 413 9.40 5.35 8.78
CA ASN A 413 9.31 4.86 7.41
C ASN A 413 9.24 6.01 6.39
N VAL A 414 8.57 7.12 6.74
CA VAL A 414 8.61 8.34 5.91
C VAL A 414 10.01 8.94 5.88
N GLU A 415 10.74 8.94 7.00
CA GLU A 415 12.15 9.35 7.01
C GLU A 415 13.01 8.49 6.08
N GLY A 416 12.78 7.17 6.05
CA GLY A 416 13.43 6.26 5.11
C GLY A 416 13.14 6.61 3.66
N LEU A 417 11.86 6.90 3.34
CA LEU A 417 11.45 7.38 2.02
C LEU A 417 12.13 8.69 1.66
N VAL A 418 12.17 9.65 2.56
CA VAL A 418 12.78 10.96 2.37
C VAL A 418 14.28 10.84 2.12
N ARG A 419 14.98 9.96 2.84
CA ARG A 419 16.39 9.63 2.55
C ARG A 419 16.58 9.03 1.16
N SER A 420 15.67 8.17 0.72
CA SER A 420 15.71 7.61 -0.64
C SER A 420 15.49 8.69 -1.72
N LEU A 421 14.74 9.74 -1.39
CA LEU A 421 14.62 10.95 -2.22
C LEU A 421 15.89 11.81 -2.19
N GLY A 422 16.88 11.51 -1.33
CA GLY A 422 18.14 12.27 -1.20
C GLY A 422 17.97 13.58 -0.43
N VAL A 423 16.99 13.65 0.43
CA VAL A 423 16.79 14.77 1.35
C VAL A 423 17.48 14.45 2.66
N ASP A 424 18.55 15.17 2.97
CA ASP A 424 19.23 15.08 4.26
C ASP A 424 18.40 15.77 5.35
N TYR A 425 18.48 15.23 6.56
CA TYR A 425 17.85 15.78 7.74
C TYR A 425 18.19 17.28 7.87
N ARG A 426 17.19 18.12 8.08
CA ARG A 426 17.45 19.40 8.69
C ARG A 426 17.63 19.13 10.18
N ASN A 427 18.85 19.12 10.67
CA ASN A 427 19.08 19.37 12.10
C ASN A 427 18.52 20.76 12.40
N GLU A 428 17.29 20.85 12.89
CA GLU A 428 16.76 22.03 13.56
C GLU A 428 17.40 22.06 14.97
N GLY A 429 18.62 22.53 15.06
CA GLY A 429 19.35 22.52 16.33
C GLY A 429 20.82 22.92 16.21
N GLU A 430 21.16 23.93 15.40
CA GLU A 430 22.37 24.77 15.58
C GLU A 430 22.04 26.24 15.37
#